data_ad4875f2de52b26dda88921d7bae297b
#
_entry.id   ad4875f2de52b26dda88921d7bae297b
#
_cell.length_a   1.000
_cell.length_b   1.000
_cell.length_c   1.000
_cell.angle_alpha   90.00
_cell.angle_beta   90.00
_cell.angle_gamma   90.00
#
_symmetry.space_group_name_H-M   'P 1'
#
loop_
_entity.id
_entity.type
_entity.pdbx_description
1 polymer ?
#
loop_
_entity_poly.entity_id
_entity_poly.type
_entity_poly.pdbx_seq_one_letter_code
_entity_poly.pdbx_strand_id
1 'polypeptide(L)'
;MELLSLSQAVAQQLDRLDFSALYPGYHRFPFALYNEERVCLEGQLFPWDDRFLGNTSIEYEGQRIAIWSVALDPLPPVSLAASMAHEMFHCFQFDQGEHRFPDDLRLLNAPAEQDFYQLKLAENCALAIACRTGDAAEFRRFAALRNERAAHFPQIAAEEWKAETIEGMAETVCLRALRVLDPAQYAEALACYLAKLENELPLLFDARRLCYYTGTVLCLTLERLGLPFYNDFTGTTLYEQNRPTDALCFEAPEVPALAALFAEHLKEQQTTLAAHRQARPFHPCEAAICGYDPMNMFRLDQWLYCSHFLFIRQDGAAQQLHGPVLAQLAPGSDYRIIGYYCCLLYTSPSPRDRG
;
A
#
# COMPACT_ATOMS: atom_id res chain seq x y z
N MET A 1 17.77 -19.11 -9.80
CA MET A 1 18.90 -18.22 -10.22
C MET A 1 19.62 -17.82 -8.94
N GLU A 2 20.94 -17.80 -8.93
CA GLU A 2 21.69 -17.31 -7.77
C GLU A 2 21.44 -15.81 -7.56
N LEU A 3 21.44 -15.35 -6.33
CA LEU A 3 21.10 -13.98 -5.94
C LEU A 3 21.92 -12.91 -6.70
N LEU A 4 23.24 -13.16 -6.85
CA LEU A 4 24.12 -12.26 -7.59
C LEU A 4 23.74 -12.20 -9.08
N SER A 5 23.48 -13.35 -9.70
CA SER A 5 23.09 -13.40 -11.12
C SER A 5 21.75 -12.71 -11.37
N LEU A 6 20.80 -12.84 -10.42
CA LEU A 6 19.53 -12.15 -10.50
C LEU A 6 19.73 -10.63 -10.36
N SER A 7 20.53 -10.18 -9.38
CA SER A 7 20.85 -8.77 -9.20
C SER A 7 21.48 -8.15 -10.45
N GLN A 8 22.41 -8.84 -11.08
CA GLN A 8 23.03 -8.41 -12.34
C GLN A 8 21.99 -8.31 -13.48
N ALA A 9 21.10 -9.30 -13.59
CA ALA A 9 20.04 -9.28 -14.60
C ALA A 9 19.07 -8.11 -14.38
N VAL A 10 18.70 -7.82 -13.13
CA VAL A 10 17.86 -6.66 -12.78
C VAL A 10 18.59 -5.35 -13.09
N ALA A 11 19.87 -5.22 -12.72
CA ALA A 11 20.67 -4.04 -13.03
C ALA A 11 20.71 -3.75 -14.53
N GLN A 12 20.90 -4.79 -15.38
CA GLN A 12 20.85 -4.66 -16.83
C GLN A 12 19.49 -4.15 -17.35
N GLN A 13 18.37 -4.54 -16.72
CA GLN A 13 17.07 -3.99 -17.10
C GLN A 13 16.94 -2.53 -16.67
N LEU A 14 17.35 -2.19 -15.45
CA LEU A 14 17.34 -0.81 -14.94
C LEU A 14 18.22 0.13 -15.79
N ASP A 15 19.34 -0.34 -16.33
CA ASP A 15 20.22 0.44 -17.23
C ASP A 15 19.55 0.82 -18.57
N ARG A 16 18.43 0.17 -18.93
CA ARG A 16 17.64 0.51 -20.12
C ARG A 16 16.65 1.63 -19.89
N LEU A 17 16.44 2.04 -18.62
CA LEU A 17 15.45 3.04 -18.23
C LEU A 17 16.06 4.44 -18.21
N ASP A 18 15.38 5.38 -18.81
CA ASP A 18 15.56 6.81 -18.52
C ASP A 18 14.64 7.19 -17.36
N PHE A 19 15.18 7.23 -16.16
CA PHE A 19 14.42 7.53 -14.95
C PHE A 19 13.75 8.91 -15.00
N SER A 20 14.40 9.90 -15.62
CA SER A 20 13.83 11.24 -15.77
C SER A 20 12.62 11.27 -16.72
N ALA A 21 12.53 10.32 -17.66
CA ALA A 21 11.38 10.11 -18.51
C ALA A 21 10.23 9.36 -17.81
N LEU A 22 10.54 8.58 -16.77
CA LEU A 22 9.51 7.93 -15.95
C LEU A 22 8.80 8.95 -15.04
N TYR A 23 9.56 9.89 -14.47
CA TYR A 23 9.01 11.00 -13.68
C TYR A 23 10.01 12.17 -13.66
N PRO A 24 9.60 13.45 -13.80
CA PRO A 24 10.49 14.61 -13.82
C PRO A 24 11.38 14.70 -12.57
N GLY A 25 12.69 14.80 -12.78
CA GLY A 25 13.68 14.88 -11.70
C GLY A 25 14.02 13.55 -11.03
N TYR A 26 13.29 12.48 -11.34
CA TYR A 26 13.58 11.16 -10.81
C TYR A 26 14.91 10.62 -11.39
N HIS A 27 15.69 9.98 -10.54
CA HIS A 27 16.96 9.34 -10.89
C HIS A 27 17.08 7.98 -10.23
N ARG A 28 18.01 7.15 -10.71
CA ARG A 28 18.26 5.83 -10.15
C ARG A 28 18.84 5.92 -8.74
N PHE A 29 18.31 5.11 -7.83
CA PHE A 29 18.85 4.86 -6.50
C PHE A 29 19.57 3.50 -6.44
N PRO A 30 20.45 3.27 -5.46
CA PRO A 30 20.99 1.96 -5.20
C PRO A 30 19.89 0.98 -4.79
N PHE A 31 20.11 -0.30 -5.10
CA PHE A 31 19.16 -1.34 -4.71
C PHE A 31 19.84 -2.60 -4.16
N ALA A 32 19.13 -3.30 -3.29
CA ALA A 32 19.55 -4.60 -2.81
C ALA A 32 18.45 -5.65 -3.02
N LEU A 33 18.85 -6.81 -3.52
CA LEU A 33 18.04 -8.03 -3.47
C LEU A 33 18.52 -8.87 -2.30
N TYR A 34 17.60 -9.51 -1.58
CA TYR A 34 17.99 -10.33 -0.44
C TYR A 34 17.09 -11.57 -0.24
N ASN A 35 17.61 -12.53 0.48
CA ASN A 35 16.90 -13.67 1.01
C ASN A 35 17.26 -13.87 2.50
N GLU A 36 16.85 -14.97 3.11
CA GLU A 36 17.08 -15.25 4.54
C GLU A 36 18.54 -15.42 4.93
N GLU A 37 19.46 -15.59 3.97
CA GLU A 37 20.87 -15.84 4.22
C GLU A 37 21.77 -14.70 3.78
N ARG A 38 21.44 -14.02 2.68
CA ARG A 38 22.33 -13.08 2.00
C ARG A 38 21.60 -11.85 1.47
N VAL A 39 22.38 -10.77 1.39
CA VAL A 39 22.04 -9.52 0.69
C VAL A 39 23.00 -9.34 -0.47
N CYS A 40 22.47 -8.88 -1.61
CA CYS A 40 23.23 -8.42 -2.78
C CYS A 40 22.91 -6.94 -3.02
N LEU A 41 23.75 -6.04 -2.53
CA LEU A 41 23.63 -4.59 -2.74
C LEU A 41 24.59 -4.19 -3.87
N GLU A 42 24.05 -3.65 -4.97
CA GLU A 42 24.83 -3.21 -6.14
C GLU A 42 25.93 -4.22 -6.57
N GLY A 43 25.58 -5.51 -6.56
CA GLY A 43 26.49 -6.61 -6.94
C GLY A 43 27.46 -7.08 -5.85
N GLN A 44 27.43 -6.52 -4.66
CA GLN A 44 28.23 -6.95 -3.51
C GLN A 44 27.40 -7.86 -2.60
N LEU A 45 27.92 -9.06 -2.33
CA LEU A 45 27.29 -10.05 -1.47
C LEU A 45 27.81 -9.98 -0.04
N PHE A 46 26.89 -9.96 0.93
CA PHE A 46 27.21 -10.07 2.36
C PHE A 46 26.12 -10.87 3.10
N PRO A 47 26.36 -11.31 4.34
CA PRO A 47 25.33 -11.99 5.13
C PRO A 47 24.11 -11.13 5.36
N TRP A 48 22.92 -11.74 5.36
CA TRP A 48 21.68 -11.05 5.71
C TRP A 48 21.72 -10.55 7.16
N ASP A 49 21.13 -9.40 7.41
CA ASP A 49 20.85 -8.87 8.74
C ASP A 49 19.43 -8.29 8.80
N ASP A 50 18.96 -8.01 10.01
CA ASP A 50 17.58 -7.62 10.32
C ASP A 50 17.18 -6.21 9.86
N ARG A 51 18.07 -5.44 9.22
CA ARG A 51 17.73 -4.20 8.54
C ARG A 51 16.99 -4.44 7.20
N PHE A 52 17.18 -5.63 6.61
CA PHE A 52 16.56 -6.03 5.35
C PHE A 52 15.26 -6.78 5.61
N LEU A 53 14.15 -6.03 5.70
CA LEU A 53 12.81 -6.56 5.95
C LEU A 53 11.80 -5.95 4.97
N GLY A 54 11.01 -6.81 4.32
CA GLY A 54 9.96 -6.42 3.35
C GLY A 54 10.51 -5.94 2.02
N ASN A 55 9.61 -5.49 1.16
CA ASN A 55 9.91 -4.83 -0.11
C ASN A 55 9.60 -3.36 0.10
N THR A 56 10.63 -2.52 0.12
CA THR A 56 10.50 -1.11 0.52
C THR A 56 11.79 -0.33 0.27
N SER A 57 11.80 0.95 0.65
CA SER A 57 12.99 1.78 0.75
C SER A 57 13.48 1.87 2.20
N ILE A 58 14.77 1.77 2.40
CA ILE A 58 15.40 1.92 3.73
C ILE A 58 16.55 2.91 3.70
N GLU A 59 16.93 3.43 4.87
CA GLU A 59 18.20 4.11 5.05
C GLU A 59 19.27 3.09 5.45
N TYR A 60 20.31 2.96 4.65
CA TYR A 60 21.42 2.04 4.85
C TYR A 60 22.75 2.76 4.69
N GLU A 61 23.57 2.75 5.73
CA GLU A 61 24.90 3.41 5.76
C GLU A 61 24.88 4.89 5.30
N GLY A 62 23.82 5.62 5.67
CA GLY A 62 23.68 7.05 5.38
C GLY A 62 23.16 7.37 3.97
N GLN A 63 22.71 6.37 3.22
CA GLN A 63 22.02 6.57 1.94
C GLN A 63 20.70 5.81 1.88
N ARG A 64 19.76 6.30 1.08
CA ARG A 64 18.52 5.59 0.80
C ARG A 64 18.76 4.56 -0.29
N ILE A 65 18.23 3.36 -0.06
CA ILE A 65 18.29 2.25 -1.00
C ILE A 65 16.92 1.57 -1.10
N ALA A 66 16.62 1.02 -2.27
CA ALA A 66 15.46 0.15 -2.47
C ALA A 66 15.84 -1.30 -2.14
N ILE A 67 14.97 -2.03 -1.43
CA ILE A 67 15.23 -3.42 -1.06
C ILE A 67 14.08 -4.33 -1.50
N TRP A 68 14.41 -5.58 -1.87
CA TRP A 68 13.43 -6.57 -2.28
C TRP A 68 13.80 -7.98 -1.80
N SER A 69 12.86 -8.65 -1.15
CA SER A 69 13.00 -10.04 -0.74
C SER A 69 12.64 -10.98 -1.87
N VAL A 70 13.63 -11.64 -2.46
CA VAL A 70 13.39 -12.65 -3.52
C VAL A 70 12.86 -13.97 -2.96
N ALA A 71 12.90 -14.16 -1.64
CA ALA A 71 12.33 -15.33 -0.98
C ALA A 71 10.82 -15.15 -0.74
N LEU A 72 10.40 -13.95 -0.36
CA LEU A 72 8.98 -13.62 -0.12
C LEU A 72 8.21 -13.41 -1.42
N ASP A 73 8.81 -12.71 -2.37
CA ASP A 73 8.16 -12.36 -3.64
C ASP A 73 9.14 -12.55 -4.83
N PRO A 74 9.26 -13.78 -5.35
CA PRO A 74 10.11 -14.07 -6.49
C PRO A 74 9.49 -13.59 -7.79
N LEU A 75 10.16 -12.66 -8.46
CA LEU A 75 9.74 -12.10 -9.75
C LEU A 75 10.78 -12.36 -10.85
N PRO A 76 10.35 -12.46 -12.13
CA PRO A 76 11.27 -12.44 -13.26
C PRO A 76 12.05 -11.11 -13.33
N PRO A 77 13.28 -11.09 -13.93
CA PRO A 77 14.13 -9.90 -13.93
C PRO A 77 13.47 -8.63 -14.48
N VAL A 78 12.62 -8.70 -15.48
CA VAL A 78 11.91 -7.54 -16.05
C VAL A 78 10.90 -6.99 -15.07
N SER A 79 10.02 -7.85 -14.52
CA SER A 79 9.02 -7.44 -13.53
C SER A 79 9.69 -6.92 -12.26
N LEU A 80 10.76 -7.61 -11.81
CA LEU A 80 11.52 -7.20 -10.64
C LEU A 80 12.20 -5.84 -10.85
N ALA A 81 12.74 -5.55 -12.03
CA ALA A 81 13.31 -4.24 -12.34
C ALA A 81 12.25 -3.11 -12.30
N ALA A 82 11.05 -3.38 -12.79
CA ALA A 82 9.94 -2.44 -12.69
C ALA A 82 9.50 -2.21 -11.24
N SER A 83 9.41 -3.27 -10.43
CA SER A 83 9.14 -3.17 -8.99
C SER A 83 10.28 -2.44 -8.25
N MET A 84 11.53 -2.67 -8.63
CA MET A 84 12.66 -1.89 -8.08
C MET A 84 12.57 -0.41 -8.43
N ALA A 85 12.08 -0.05 -9.63
CA ALA A 85 11.83 1.35 -9.96
C ALA A 85 10.72 1.97 -9.10
N HIS A 86 9.71 1.19 -8.69
CA HIS A 86 8.70 1.61 -7.70
C HIS A 86 9.36 1.90 -6.35
N GLU A 87 10.13 0.98 -5.79
CA GLU A 87 10.78 1.16 -4.48
C GLU A 87 11.84 2.27 -4.50
N MET A 88 12.58 2.44 -5.60
CA MET A 88 13.48 3.57 -5.81
C MET A 88 12.71 4.89 -5.88
N PHE A 89 11.47 4.88 -6.38
CA PHE A 89 10.65 6.09 -6.39
C PHE A 89 10.26 6.52 -4.98
N HIS A 90 10.07 5.60 -4.05
CA HIS A 90 9.92 5.95 -2.63
C HIS A 90 11.19 6.60 -2.06
N CYS A 91 12.40 6.15 -2.45
CA CYS A 91 13.63 6.86 -2.10
C CYS A 91 13.59 8.31 -2.60
N PHE A 92 13.19 8.51 -3.86
CA PHE A 92 13.06 9.84 -4.45
C PHE A 92 12.00 10.69 -3.74
N GLN A 93 10.83 10.15 -3.41
CA GLN A 93 9.80 10.86 -2.65
C GLN A 93 10.35 11.38 -1.31
N PHE A 94 11.08 10.56 -0.57
CA PHE A 94 11.73 10.98 0.68
C PHE A 94 12.77 12.09 0.46
N ASP A 95 13.60 12.01 -0.58
CA ASP A 95 14.60 13.02 -0.91
C ASP A 95 13.97 14.35 -1.33
N GLN A 96 12.76 14.32 -1.92
CA GLN A 96 11.96 15.50 -2.24
C GLN A 96 11.20 16.08 -1.04
N GLY A 97 11.31 15.47 0.15
CA GLY A 97 10.64 15.94 1.37
C GLY A 97 9.18 15.50 1.47
N GLU A 98 8.82 14.38 0.84
CA GLU A 98 7.47 13.82 0.97
C GLU A 98 7.12 13.51 2.42
N HIS A 99 5.95 13.94 2.85
CA HIS A 99 5.44 13.76 4.21
C HIS A 99 3.95 13.39 4.27
N ARG A 100 3.28 13.26 3.09
CA ARG A 100 1.86 12.93 3.00
C ARG A 100 1.60 11.42 3.12
N PHE A 101 2.39 10.71 3.94
CA PHE A 101 2.18 9.29 4.17
C PHE A 101 0.83 9.05 4.85
N PRO A 102 0.09 8.00 4.44
CA PRO A 102 -1.15 7.64 5.10
C PRO A 102 -0.89 7.14 6.52
N ASP A 103 -1.90 7.34 7.38
CA ASP A 103 -1.98 6.61 8.63
C ASP A 103 -2.67 5.27 8.37
N ASP A 104 -1.88 4.19 8.24
CA ASP A 104 -2.40 2.87 7.88
C ASP A 104 -3.40 2.34 8.91
N LEU A 105 -3.23 2.63 10.21
CA LEU A 105 -4.18 2.18 11.23
C LEU A 105 -5.52 2.92 11.14
N ARG A 106 -5.53 4.16 10.66
CA ARG A 106 -6.76 4.89 10.34
C ARG A 106 -7.36 4.43 9.03
N LEU A 107 -6.54 4.07 8.05
CA LEU A 107 -7.00 3.52 6.78
C LEU A 107 -7.74 2.19 6.98
N LEU A 108 -7.38 1.39 7.99
CA LEU A 108 -8.09 0.17 8.37
C LEU A 108 -9.43 0.42 9.07
N ASN A 109 -9.74 1.66 9.43
CA ASN A 109 -10.99 2.00 10.09
C ASN A 109 -12.12 2.29 9.08
N ALA A 110 -12.23 1.42 8.08
CA ALA A 110 -13.29 1.51 7.08
C ALA A 110 -14.67 1.38 7.75
N PRO A 111 -15.64 2.21 7.36
CA PRO A 111 -16.99 2.13 7.92
C PRO A 111 -17.64 0.77 7.68
N ALA A 112 -18.36 0.26 8.69
CA ALA A 112 -19.16 -0.94 8.55
C ALA A 112 -20.55 -0.61 7.92
N GLU A 113 -20.53 0.19 6.86
CA GLU A 113 -21.72 0.72 6.19
C GLU A 113 -21.69 0.36 4.70
N GLN A 114 -22.73 -0.30 4.22
CA GLN A 114 -22.82 -0.74 2.82
C GLN A 114 -22.72 0.42 1.83
N ASP A 115 -23.29 1.57 2.15
CA ASP A 115 -23.29 2.77 1.29
C ASP A 115 -21.89 3.27 0.99
N PHE A 116 -20.96 3.13 1.96
CA PHE A 116 -19.54 3.44 1.73
C PHE A 116 -18.97 2.65 0.57
N TYR A 117 -19.21 1.34 0.54
CA TYR A 117 -18.67 0.43 -0.48
C TYR A 117 -19.40 0.57 -1.82
N GLN A 118 -20.69 0.93 -1.82
CA GLN A 118 -21.42 1.22 -3.06
C GLN A 118 -20.87 2.47 -3.75
N LEU A 119 -20.67 3.55 -2.99
CA LEU A 119 -20.05 4.77 -3.51
C LEU A 119 -18.63 4.49 -4.00
N LYS A 120 -17.83 3.71 -3.23
CA LYS A 120 -16.47 3.33 -3.60
C LYS A 120 -16.41 2.55 -4.90
N LEU A 121 -17.31 1.57 -5.09
CA LEU A 121 -17.40 0.81 -6.34
C LEU A 121 -17.78 1.71 -7.51
N ALA A 122 -18.78 2.58 -7.34
CA ALA A 122 -19.23 3.48 -8.39
C ALA A 122 -18.14 4.47 -8.81
N GLU A 123 -17.39 5.04 -7.85
CA GLU A 123 -16.25 5.91 -8.15
C GLU A 123 -15.14 5.16 -8.89
N ASN A 124 -14.81 3.92 -8.48
CA ASN A 124 -13.79 3.11 -9.11
C ASN A 124 -14.16 2.77 -10.57
N CYS A 125 -15.42 2.38 -10.83
CA CYS A 125 -15.91 2.14 -12.18
C CYS A 125 -15.82 3.38 -13.07
N ALA A 126 -16.24 4.54 -12.56
CA ALA A 126 -16.15 5.79 -13.30
C ALA A 126 -14.69 6.18 -13.60
N LEU A 127 -13.78 5.98 -12.66
CA LEU A 127 -12.34 6.21 -12.85
C LEU A 127 -11.75 5.27 -13.93
N ALA A 128 -12.09 3.99 -13.89
CA ALA A 128 -11.64 3.00 -14.88
C ALA A 128 -12.13 3.36 -16.29
N ILE A 129 -13.40 3.80 -16.42
CA ILE A 129 -13.96 4.27 -17.71
C ILE A 129 -13.23 5.53 -18.18
N ALA A 130 -13.05 6.53 -17.31
CA ALA A 130 -12.32 7.75 -17.64
C ALA A 130 -10.89 7.47 -18.11
N CYS A 131 -10.19 6.57 -17.43
CA CYS A 131 -8.84 6.12 -17.83
C CYS A 131 -8.85 5.46 -19.20
N ARG A 132 -9.82 4.60 -19.49
CA ARG A 132 -9.90 3.84 -20.74
C ARG A 132 -10.26 4.74 -21.92
N THR A 133 -11.20 5.65 -21.72
CA THR A 133 -11.78 6.46 -22.80
C THR A 133 -11.13 7.83 -22.97
N GLY A 134 -10.57 8.40 -21.91
CA GLY A 134 -10.15 9.82 -21.87
C GLY A 134 -11.35 10.77 -21.79
N ASP A 135 -12.51 10.31 -21.31
CA ASP A 135 -13.71 11.14 -21.21
C ASP A 135 -13.69 11.97 -19.91
N ALA A 136 -13.60 13.28 -20.08
CA ALA A 136 -13.65 14.24 -18.97
C ALA A 136 -15.01 14.23 -18.22
N ALA A 137 -16.11 13.77 -18.85
CA ALA A 137 -17.39 13.65 -18.16
C ALA A 137 -17.35 12.48 -17.16
N GLU A 138 -16.75 11.35 -17.52
CA GLU A 138 -16.56 10.23 -16.59
C GLU A 138 -15.59 10.59 -15.44
N PHE A 139 -14.56 11.38 -15.71
CA PHE A 139 -13.69 11.91 -14.63
C PHE A 139 -14.47 12.83 -13.67
N ARG A 140 -15.35 13.70 -14.17
CA ARG A 140 -16.23 14.52 -13.31
C ARG A 140 -17.21 13.65 -12.51
N ARG A 141 -17.73 12.58 -13.11
CA ARG A 141 -18.58 11.62 -12.40
C ARG A 141 -17.83 10.91 -11.27
N PHE A 142 -16.62 10.42 -11.54
CA PHE A 142 -15.73 9.87 -10.52
C PHE A 142 -15.53 10.86 -9.37
N ALA A 143 -15.17 12.09 -9.68
CA ALA A 143 -14.91 13.12 -8.68
C ALA A 143 -16.14 13.47 -7.85
N ALA A 144 -17.33 13.51 -8.45
CA ALA A 144 -18.58 13.78 -7.74
C ALA A 144 -18.92 12.67 -6.73
N LEU A 145 -18.85 11.40 -7.14
CA LEU A 145 -19.05 10.23 -6.27
C LEU A 145 -18.03 10.19 -5.12
N ARG A 146 -16.76 10.47 -5.43
CA ARG A 146 -15.68 10.55 -4.44
C ARG A 146 -15.90 11.68 -3.44
N ASN A 147 -16.33 12.84 -3.89
CA ASN A 147 -16.65 13.98 -3.01
C ASN A 147 -17.83 13.69 -2.10
N GLU A 148 -18.87 13.03 -2.62
CA GLU A 148 -20.02 12.60 -1.82
C GLU A 148 -19.60 11.61 -0.73
N ARG A 149 -18.83 10.58 -1.09
CA ARG A 149 -18.29 9.64 -0.12
C ARG A 149 -17.40 10.34 0.91
N ALA A 150 -16.55 11.26 0.51
CA ALA A 150 -15.69 12.01 1.42
C ALA A 150 -16.48 12.96 2.34
N ALA A 151 -17.63 13.48 1.91
CA ALA A 151 -18.50 14.29 2.77
C ALA A 151 -19.12 13.47 3.93
N HIS A 152 -19.44 12.19 3.67
CA HIS A 152 -19.97 11.28 4.68
C HIS A 152 -18.85 10.63 5.53
N PHE A 153 -17.69 10.34 4.94
CA PHE A 153 -16.60 9.60 5.55
C PHE A 153 -15.24 10.32 5.40
N PRO A 154 -15.10 11.56 5.93
CA PRO A 154 -13.95 12.41 5.63
C PRO A 154 -12.61 11.87 6.13
N GLN A 155 -12.59 11.15 7.25
CA GLN A 155 -11.34 10.66 7.84
C GLN A 155 -10.67 9.59 6.97
N ILE A 156 -11.44 8.57 6.55
CA ILE A 156 -10.89 7.51 5.71
C ILE A 156 -10.56 8.02 4.31
N ALA A 157 -11.39 8.92 3.74
CA ALA A 157 -11.13 9.51 2.44
C ALA A 157 -9.79 10.27 2.42
N ALA A 158 -9.47 11.02 3.47
CA ALA A 158 -8.21 11.73 3.58
C ALA A 158 -7.00 10.78 3.59
N GLU A 159 -7.08 9.66 4.30
CA GLU A 159 -5.99 8.67 4.33
C GLU A 159 -5.87 7.89 3.00
N GLU A 160 -6.99 7.57 2.36
CA GLU A 160 -6.98 6.99 1.00
C GLU A 160 -6.28 7.92 0.00
N TRP A 161 -6.59 9.22 -0.01
CA TRP A 161 -5.97 10.17 -0.94
C TRP A 161 -4.47 10.32 -0.72
N LYS A 162 -4.00 10.22 0.53
CA LYS A 162 -2.57 10.17 0.83
C LYS A 162 -1.94 8.87 0.29
N ALA A 163 -2.55 7.72 0.59
CA ALA A 163 -2.08 6.43 0.10
C ALA A 163 -2.02 6.39 -1.43
N GLU A 164 -3.07 6.85 -2.11
CA GLU A 164 -3.11 6.96 -3.57
C GLU A 164 -2.02 7.90 -4.11
N THR A 165 -1.70 8.98 -3.40
CA THR A 165 -0.65 9.91 -3.79
C THR A 165 0.72 9.27 -3.68
N ILE A 166 1.02 8.59 -2.58
CA ILE A 166 2.32 7.94 -2.35
C ILE A 166 2.49 6.73 -3.26
N GLU A 167 1.59 5.77 -3.16
CA GLU A 167 1.69 4.48 -3.83
C GLU A 167 1.30 4.54 -5.30
N GLY A 168 0.27 5.33 -5.62
CA GLY A 168 -0.19 5.45 -7.00
C GLY A 168 0.83 6.11 -7.92
N MET A 169 1.60 7.10 -7.44
CA MET A 169 2.71 7.67 -8.21
C MET A 169 3.85 6.66 -8.38
N ALA A 170 4.24 5.94 -7.33
CA ALA A 170 5.30 4.94 -7.38
C ALA A 170 4.90 3.78 -8.31
N GLU A 171 3.67 3.31 -8.24
CA GLU A 171 3.16 2.24 -9.10
C GLU A 171 2.97 2.70 -10.55
N THR A 172 2.68 3.98 -10.79
CA THR A 172 2.70 4.56 -12.14
C THR A 172 4.11 4.52 -12.74
N VAL A 173 5.14 4.78 -11.92
CA VAL A 173 6.55 4.64 -12.35
C VAL A 173 6.87 3.18 -12.69
N CYS A 174 6.41 2.21 -11.87
CA CYS A 174 6.51 0.77 -12.18
C CYS A 174 5.89 0.46 -13.55
N LEU A 175 4.65 0.87 -13.80
CA LEU A 175 3.99 0.62 -15.09
C LEU A 175 4.69 1.32 -16.26
N ARG A 176 5.23 2.52 -16.08
CA ARG A 176 6.01 3.21 -17.11
C ARG A 176 7.33 2.48 -17.39
N ALA A 177 7.98 1.94 -16.37
CA ALA A 177 9.15 1.09 -16.52
C ALA A 177 8.79 -0.18 -17.31
N LEU A 178 7.70 -0.87 -16.97
CA LEU A 178 7.19 -2.02 -17.74
C LEU A 178 6.91 -1.66 -19.19
N ARG A 179 6.33 -0.50 -19.47
CA ARG A 179 6.06 -0.04 -20.85
C ARG A 179 7.32 0.04 -21.70
N VAL A 180 8.47 0.38 -21.08
CA VAL A 180 9.78 0.44 -21.75
C VAL A 180 10.42 -0.95 -21.86
N LEU A 181 10.33 -1.74 -20.78
CA LEU A 181 11.03 -3.02 -20.66
C LEU A 181 10.31 -4.14 -21.40
N ASP A 182 8.98 -4.22 -21.24
CA ASP A 182 8.09 -5.22 -21.84
C ASP A 182 6.69 -4.62 -22.08
N PRO A 183 6.42 -4.06 -23.27
CA PRO A 183 5.12 -3.46 -23.60
C PRO A 183 3.93 -4.43 -23.51
N ALA A 184 4.14 -5.73 -23.66
CA ALA A 184 3.08 -6.73 -23.54
C ALA A 184 2.68 -6.90 -22.08
N GLN A 185 3.63 -7.06 -21.16
CA GLN A 185 3.37 -7.10 -19.72
C GLN A 185 2.72 -5.79 -19.23
N TYR A 186 3.14 -4.64 -19.75
CA TYR A 186 2.47 -3.37 -19.44
C TYR A 186 0.99 -3.38 -19.81
N ALA A 187 0.66 -3.85 -21.02
CA ALA A 187 -0.73 -3.89 -21.49
C ALA A 187 -1.59 -4.84 -20.63
N GLU A 188 -1.04 -6.00 -20.27
CA GLU A 188 -1.69 -6.97 -19.37
C GLU A 188 -1.90 -6.39 -17.96
N ALA A 189 -0.87 -5.75 -17.38
CA ALA A 189 -0.95 -5.12 -16.07
C ALA A 189 -2.00 -4.01 -16.03
N LEU A 190 -2.02 -3.12 -17.01
CA LEU A 190 -3.02 -2.06 -17.11
C LEU A 190 -4.44 -2.62 -17.25
N ALA A 191 -4.64 -3.62 -18.10
CA ALA A 191 -5.93 -4.28 -18.23
C ALA A 191 -6.39 -4.94 -16.92
N CYS A 192 -5.46 -5.57 -16.19
CA CYS A 192 -5.71 -6.15 -14.88
C CYS A 192 -6.12 -5.06 -13.86
N TYR A 193 -5.45 -3.91 -13.82
CA TYR A 193 -5.78 -2.82 -12.88
C TYR A 193 -7.18 -2.27 -13.12
N LEU A 194 -7.54 -2.02 -14.39
CA LEU A 194 -8.88 -1.58 -14.74
C LEU A 194 -9.95 -2.62 -14.37
N ALA A 195 -9.68 -3.90 -14.64
CA ALA A 195 -10.59 -4.98 -14.28
C ALA A 195 -10.77 -5.13 -12.76
N LYS A 196 -9.71 -4.92 -11.98
CA LYS A 196 -9.77 -4.92 -10.51
C LYS A 196 -10.69 -3.84 -9.97
N LEU A 197 -10.64 -2.65 -10.54
CA LEU A 197 -11.51 -1.54 -10.13
C LEU A 197 -12.99 -1.78 -10.49
N GLU A 198 -13.26 -2.48 -11.58
CA GLU A 198 -14.62 -2.70 -12.08
C GLU A 198 -15.29 -3.98 -11.55
N ASN A 199 -14.52 -5.05 -11.30
CA ASN A 199 -15.06 -6.40 -11.15
C ASN A 199 -14.62 -7.14 -9.89
N GLU A 200 -13.52 -6.76 -9.22
CA GLU A 200 -13.00 -7.46 -8.06
C GLU A 200 -13.60 -6.90 -6.76
N LEU A 201 -14.88 -7.23 -6.51
CA LEU A 201 -15.63 -6.71 -5.36
C LEU A 201 -14.96 -6.95 -4.00
N PRO A 202 -14.31 -8.11 -3.71
CA PRO A 202 -13.60 -8.31 -2.45
C PRO A 202 -12.47 -7.33 -2.19
N LEU A 203 -11.86 -6.76 -3.25
CA LEU A 203 -10.80 -5.75 -3.13
C LEU A 203 -11.29 -4.45 -2.47
N LEU A 204 -12.60 -4.16 -2.52
CA LEU A 204 -13.18 -3.00 -1.84
C LEU A 204 -12.97 -3.02 -0.32
N PHE A 205 -12.79 -4.21 0.26
CA PHE A 205 -12.57 -4.41 1.70
C PHE A 205 -11.09 -4.31 2.11
N ASP A 206 -10.19 -4.17 1.13
CA ASP A 206 -8.75 -3.96 1.36
C ASP A 206 -8.37 -2.55 0.89
N ALA A 207 -8.65 -1.56 1.73
CA ALA A 207 -8.42 -0.15 1.39
C ALA A 207 -6.96 0.12 1.02
N ARG A 208 -6.00 -0.54 1.70
CA ARG A 208 -4.56 -0.33 1.44
C ARG A 208 -4.16 -0.81 0.05
N ARG A 209 -4.52 -2.05 -0.33
CA ARG A 209 -4.22 -2.57 -1.68
C ARG A 209 -4.99 -1.84 -2.76
N LEU A 210 -6.25 -1.47 -2.48
CA LEU A 210 -7.07 -0.75 -3.45
C LEU A 210 -6.43 0.59 -3.84
N CYS A 211 -5.78 1.30 -2.90
CA CYS A 211 -5.13 2.59 -3.16
C CYS A 211 -3.98 2.51 -4.19
N TYR A 212 -3.29 1.38 -4.32
CA TYR A 212 -2.31 1.17 -5.40
C TYR A 212 -2.97 1.27 -6.77
N TYR A 213 -4.10 0.59 -6.94
CA TYR A 213 -4.81 0.56 -8.22
C TYR A 213 -5.54 1.88 -8.51
N THR A 214 -6.28 2.41 -7.54
CA THR A 214 -7.01 3.68 -7.73
C THR A 214 -6.05 4.85 -7.94
N GLY A 215 -4.97 4.94 -7.17
CA GLY A 215 -3.95 5.98 -7.33
C GLY A 215 -3.26 5.92 -8.70
N THR A 216 -2.85 4.73 -9.14
CA THR A 216 -2.25 4.52 -10.45
C THR A 216 -3.19 4.88 -11.58
N VAL A 217 -4.44 4.38 -11.54
CA VAL A 217 -5.43 4.67 -12.57
C VAL A 217 -5.80 6.15 -12.57
N LEU A 218 -5.80 6.82 -11.41
CA LEU A 218 -5.96 8.27 -11.31
C LEU A 218 -4.81 9.01 -12.01
N CYS A 219 -3.55 8.65 -11.73
CA CYS A 219 -2.38 9.23 -12.42
C CYS A 219 -2.48 9.12 -13.94
N LEU A 220 -2.78 7.92 -14.44
CA LEU A 220 -2.92 7.65 -15.88
C LEU A 220 -4.12 8.40 -16.49
N THR A 221 -5.20 8.58 -15.73
CA THR A 221 -6.36 9.37 -16.16
C THR A 221 -6.00 10.84 -16.30
N LEU A 222 -5.31 11.40 -15.30
CA LEU A 222 -4.86 12.80 -15.32
C LEU A 222 -3.90 13.05 -16.48
N GLU A 223 -2.95 12.15 -16.71
CA GLU A 223 -2.03 12.22 -17.86
C GLU A 223 -2.82 12.25 -19.19
N ARG A 224 -3.79 11.36 -19.34
CA ARG A 224 -4.61 11.25 -20.56
C ARG A 224 -5.49 12.47 -20.81
N LEU A 225 -5.96 13.11 -19.75
CA LEU A 225 -6.75 14.34 -19.80
C LEU A 225 -5.90 15.61 -19.92
N GLY A 226 -4.57 15.50 -19.89
CA GLY A 226 -3.65 16.66 -19.91
C GLY A 226 -3.74 17.52 -18.64
N LEU A 227 -4.17 16.93 -17.52
CA LEU A 227 -4.24 17.58 -16.22
C LEU A 227 -2.91 17.44 -15.46
N PRO A 228 -2.61 18.32 -14.46
CA PRO A 228 -1.39 18.22 -13.67
C PRO A 228 -1.27 16.86 -12.96
N PHE A 229 -0.30 16.08 -13.38
CA PHE A 229 -0.01 14.77 -12.78
C PHE A 229 1.17 14.85 -11.82
N TYR A 230 2.17 15.67 -12.17
CA TYR A 230 3.36 15.81 -11.35
C TYR A 230 3.09 16.71 -10.16
N ASN A 231 3.36 16.18 -8.98
CA ASN A 231 3.02 16.81 -7.71
C ASN A 231 4.27 17.39 -7.04
N ASP A 232 4.11 18.44 -6.26
CA ASP A 232 5.21 19.15 -5.62
C ASP A 232 5.71 18.52 -4.31
N PHE A 233 5.28 17.31 -3.95
CA PHE A 233 5.61 16.54 -2.74
C PHE A 233 5.34 17.25 -1.39
N THR A 234 5.09 18.56 -1.39
CA THR A 234 4.89 19.37 -0.18
C THR A 234 3.47 19.94 -0.07
N GLY A 235 2.70 19.82 -1.13
CA GLY A 235 1.37 20.39 -1.23
C GLY A 235 0.24 19.45 -0.84
N THR A 236 -0.88 19.62 -1.51
CA THR A 236 -2.08 18.80 -1.40
C THR A 236 -1.88 17.44 -2.05
N THR A 237 -2.75 16.48 -1.72
CA THR A 237 -2.76 15.16 -2.38
C THR A 237 -3.05 15.29 -3.89
N LEU A 238 -2.68 14.25 -4.64
CA LEU A 238 -2.89 14.20 -6.08
C LEU A 238 -4.36 14.48 -6.48
N TYR A 239 -5.30 13.91 -5.72
CA TYR A 239 -6.72 14.12 -5.98
C TYR A 239 -7.14 15.55 -5.64
N GLU A 240 -6.78 16.11 -4.50
CA GLU A 240 -7.13 17.48 -4.09
C GLU A 240 -6.62 18.51 -5.09
N GLN A 241 -5.41 18.32 -5.62
CA GLN A 241 -4.83 19.20 -6.64
C GLN A 241 -5.65 19.23 -7.94
N ASN A 242 -6.29 18.10 -8.28
CA ASN A 242 -7.01 17.91 -9.53
C ASN A 242 -8.53 17.83 -9.35
N ARG A 243 -9.02 18.10 -8.15
CA ARG A 243 -10.44 18.00 -7.80
C ARG A 243 -11.27 19.00 -8.61
N PRO A 244 -12.24 18.54 -9.44
CA PRO A 244 -13.15 19.43 -10.12
C PRO A 244 -13.99 20.26 -9.13
N THR A 245 -14.23 21.51 -9.46
CA THR A 245 -15.01 22.45 -8.62
C THR A 245 -16.51 22.41 -8.90
N ASP A 246 -16.92 21.70 -9.96
CA ASP A 246 -18.31 21.60 -10.37
C ASP A 246 -19.11 20.76 -9.37
N ALA A 247 -20.19 21.30 -8.87
CA ALA A 247 -21.10 20.60 -7.97
C ALA A 247 -22.05 19.69 -8.79
N LEU A 248 -21.55 18.53 -9.20
CA LEU A 248 -22.37 17.49 -9.80
C LEU A 248 -22.79 16.49 -8.72
N CYS A 249 -24.00 15.94 -8.84
CA CYS A 249 -24.50 14.88 -7.99
C CYS A 249 -24.84 13.67 -8.86
N PHE A 250 -24.36 12.49 -8.46
CA PHE A 250 -24.64 11.22 -9.12
C PHE A 250 -25.04 10.19 -8.08
N GLU A 251 -26.07 9.43 -8.38
CA GLU A 251 -26.45 8.30 -7.54
C GLU A 251 -25.56 7.09 -7.85
N ALA A 252 -25.07 6.42 -6.80
CA ALA A 252 -24.40 5.15 -6.95
C ALA A 252 -25.46 4.05 -7.24
N PRO A 253 -25.26 3.22 -8.28
CA PRO A 253 -26.19 2.14 -8.56
C PRO A 253 -26.14 1.10 -7.44
N GLU A 254 -27.29 0.54 -7.07
CA GLU A 254 -27.32 -0.60 -6.17
C GLU A 254 -26.70 -1.84 -6.84
N VAL A 255 -25.81 -2.52 -6.11
CA VAL A 255 -25.18 -3.77 -6.53
C VAL A 255 -25.58 -4.87 -5.53
N PRO A 256 -26.61 -5.68 -5.83
CA PRO A 256 -27.12 -6.69 -4.88
C PRO A 256 -26.05 -7.67 -4.38
N ALA A 257 -25.08 -8.04 -5.23
CA ALA A 257 -23.98 -8.92 -4.86
C ALA A 257 -23.09 -8.32 -3.76
N LEU A 258 -22.94 -7.00 -3.71
CA LEU A 258 -22.11 -6.32 -2.73
C LEU A 258 -22.65 -6.48 -1.30
N ALA A 259 -23.95 -6.43 -1.10
CA ALA A 259 -24.59 -6.64 0.22
C ALA A 259 -24.26 -8.01 0.80
N ALA A 260 -24.36 -9.06 -0.01
CA ALA A 260 -24.03 -10.43 0.40
C ALA A 260 -22.54 -10.59 0.72
N LEU A 261 -21.66 -10.06 -0.13
CA LEU A 261 -20.22 -10.10 0.08
C LEU A 261 -19.80 -9.31 1.32
N PHE A 262 -20.40 -8.16 1.55
CA PHE A 262 -20.14 -7.36 2.76
C PHE A 262 -20.51 -8.12 4.03
N ALA A 263 -21.70 -8.76 4.06
CA ALA A 263 -22.13 -9.56 5.20
C ALA A 263 -21.21 -10.78 5.43
N GLU A 264 -20.73 -11.43 4.37
CA GLU A 264 -19.79 -12.54 4.44
C GLU A 264 -18.44 -12.08 4.98
N HIS A 265 -17.90 -10.97 4.46
CA HIS A 265 -16.65 -10.38 4.92
C HIS A 265 -16.66 -10.04 6.43
N LEU A 266 -17.73 -9.39 6.92
CA LEU A 266 -17.87 -9.12 8.35
C LEU A 266 -17.94 -10.41 9.18
N LYS A 267 -18.65 -11.41 8.70
CA LYS A 267 -18.74 -12.71 9.37
C LYS A 267 -17.39 -13.43 9.44
N GLU A 268 -16.59 -13.37 8.37
CA GLU A 268 -15.24 -13.94 8.34
C GLU A 268 -14.32 -13.25 9.35
N GLN A 269 -14.33 -11.92 9.41
CA GLN A 269 -13.58 -11.16 10.40
C GLN A 269 -13.98 -11.54 11.82
N GLN A 270 -15.29 -11.55 12.13
CA GLN A 270 -15.83 -11.93 13.44
C GLN A 270 -15.42 -13.37 13.82
N THR A 271 -15.48 -14.29 12.87
CA THR A 271 -15.09 -15.69 13.07
C THR A 271 -13.60 -15.82 13.36
N THR A 272 -12.76 -15.10 12.63
CA THR A 272 -11.30 -15.05 12.85
C THR A 272 -10.99 -14.53 14.23
N LEU A 273 -11.61 -13.41 14.66
CA LEU A 273 -11.39 -12.85 16.00
C LEU A 273 -11.85 -13.80 17.11
N ALA A 274 -13.00 -14.46 16.93
CA ALA A 274 -13.53 -15.41 17.92
C ALA A 274 -12.61 -16.63 18.07
N ALA A 275 -12.20 -17.24 16.95
CA ALA A 275 -11.30 -18.38 16.93
C ALA A 275 -9.94 -18.03 17.58
N HIS A 276 -9.40 -16.85 17.28
CA HIS A 276 -8.13 -16.41 17.83
C HIS A 276 -8.19 -16.23 19.36
N ARG A 277 -9.25 -15.59 19.88
CA ARG A 277 -9.46 -15.41 21.33
C ARG A 277 -9.67 -16.74 22.05
N GLN A 278 -10.30 -17.70 21.39
CA GLN A 278 -10.52 -19.03 21.99
C GLN A 278 -9.24 -19.88 22.05
N ALA A 279 -8.37 -19.73 21.04
CA ALA A 279 -7.20 -20.57 20.88
C ALA A 279 -5.94 -20.06 21.63
N ARG A 280 -5.93 -18.83 22.15
CA ARG A 280 -4.73 -18.17 22.68
C ARG A 280 -5.00 -17.44 24.00
N PRO A 281 -4.00 -17.38 24.91
CA PRO A 281 -4.13 -16.61 26.14
C PRO A 281 -4.13 -15.10 25.85
N PHE A 282 -4.85 -14.35 26.68
CA PHE A 282 -4.78 -12.90 26.70
C PHE A 282 -3.64 -12.44 27.60
N HIS A 283 -2.81 -11.54 27.06
CA HIS A 283 -1.70 -10.90 27.76
C HIS A 283 -2.06 -9.43 28.00
N PRO A 284 -2.50 -9.05 29.21
CA PRO A 284 -2.78 -7.65 29.51
C PRO A 284 -1.46 -6.86 29.51
N CYS A 285 -1.46 -5.73 28.85
CA CYS A 285 -0.33 -4.79 28.84
C CYS A 285 -0.81 -3.41 28.44
N GLU A 286 -0.05 -2.39 28.81
CA GLU A 286 -0.20 -1.04 28.22
C GLU A 286 1.02 -0.79 27.34
N ALA A 287 0.81 -0.73 26.04
CA ALA A 287 1.89 -0.56 25.07
C ALA A 287 1.48 0.33 23.88
N ALA A 288 2.46 0.88 23.17
CA ALA A 288 2.25 1.57 21.93
C ALA A 288 2.61 0.69 20.74
N ILE A 289 1.81 0.68 19.70
CA ILE A 289 2.15 0.07 18.41
C ILE A 289 3.24 0.91 17.77
N CYS A 290 4.33 0.29 17.31
CA CYS A 290 5.47 0.98 16.70
C CYS A 290 5.99 0.32 15.42
N GLY A 291 5.35 -0.75 14.94
CA GLY A 291 5.63 -1.37 13.66
C GLY A 291 4.62 -2.49 13.35
N TYR A 292 4.32 -2.67 12.09
CA TYR A 292 3.34 -3.64 11.61
C TYR A 292 3.52 -3.89 10.10
N ASP A 293 2.85 -4.91 9.60
CA ASP A 293 2.73 -5.18 8.16
C ASP A 293 1.36 -4.68 7.68
N PRO A 294 1.29 -3.51 7.03
CA PRO A 294 0.01 -2.89 6.68
C PRO A 294 -0.80 -3.68 5.65
N MET A 295 -0.17 -4.61 4.93
CA MET A 295 -0.81 -5.43 3.89
C MET A 295 -1.49 -6.68 4.44
N ASN A 296 -1.23 -7.04 5.70
CA ASN A 296 -1.66 -8.31 6.30
C ASN A 296 -2.33 -8.11 7.66
N MET A 297 -3.22 -7.13 7.72
CA MET A 297 -3.94 -6.78 8.93
C MET A 297 -5.35 -6.28 8.61
N PHE A 298 -6.25 -6.38 9.60
CA PHE A 298 -7.56 -5.75 9.56
C PHE A 298 -7.97 -5.26 10.95
N ARG A 299 -8.90 -4.33 10.98
CA ARG A 299 -9.51 -3.81 12.20
C ARG A 299 -11.00 -4.08 12.19
N LEU A 300 -11.52 -4.52 13.35
CA LEU A 300 -12.95 -4.60 13.62
C LEU A 300 -13.21 -4.07 15.05
N ASP A 301 -13.90 -2.95 15.16
CA ASP A 301 -14.12 -2.22 16.40
C ASP A 301 -12.78 -1.89 17.12
N GLN A 302 -12.64 -2.34 18.38
CA GLN A 302 -11.41 -2.18 19.16
C GLN A 302 -10.36 -3.28 18.90
N TRP A 303 -10.57 -4.16 17.94
CA TRP A 303 -9.68 -5.28 17.67
C TRP A 303 -8.86 -5.05 16.41
N LEU A 304 -7.54 -5.15 16.57
CA LEU A 304 -6.58 -5.14 15.47
C LEU A 304 -5.98 -6.53 15.30
N TYR A 305 -6.22 -7.16 14.16
CA TYR A 305 -5.65 -8.45 13.80
C TYR A 305 -4.49 -8.26 12.84
N CYS A 306 -3.31 -8.80 13.20
CA CYS A 306 -2.11 -8.80 12.37
C CYS A 306 -1.71 -10.25 12.10
N SER A 307 -1.74 -10.68 10.83
CA SER A 307 -1.48 -12.10 10.51
C SER A 307 0.01 -12.47 10.61
N HIS A 308 0.93 -11.52 10.42
CA HIS A 308 2.36 -11.77 10.38
C HIS A 308 3.10 -11.36 11.65
N PHE A 309 3.06 -10.10 12.03
CA PHE A 309 3.74 -9.58 13.21
C PHE A 309 3.14 -8.26 13.68
N LEU A 310 3.43 -7.91 14.91
CA LEU A 310 3.17 -6.60 15.49
C LEU A 310 4.35 -6.20 16.37
N PHE A 311 4.92 -5.01 16.15
CA PHE A 311 5.88 -4.41 17.07
C PHE A 311 5.15 -3.52 18.06
N ILE A 312 5.40 -3.76 19.33
CA ILE A 312 4.89 -2.93 20.43
C ILE A 312 6.04 -2.35 21.22
N ARG A 313 5.82 -1.19 21.82
CA ARG A 313 6.77 -0.54 22.75
C ARG A 313 6.13 -0.45 24.13
N GLN A 314 6.76 -1.10 25.09
CA GLN A 314 6.36 -1.07 26.49
C GLN A 314 7.56 -0.66 27.33
N ASP A 315 7.39 0.28 28.26
CA ASP A 315 8.45 0.77 29.18
C ASP A 315 9.74 1.21 28.46
N GLY A 316 9.61 1.75 27.25
CA GLY A 316 10.72 2.19 26.41
C GLY A 316 11.34 1.10 25.54
N ALA A 317 11.13 -0.17 25.83
CA ALA A 317 11.64 -1.30 25.06
C ALA A 317 10.69 -1.68 23.91
N ALA A 318 11.23 -1.92 22.71
CA ALA A 318 10.48 -2.44 21.58
C ALA A 318 10.53 -3.97 21.56
N GLN A 319 9.37 -4.59 21.36
CA GLN A 319 9.21 -6.03 21.28
C GLN A 319 8.47 -6.41 20.01
N GLN A 320 8.96 -7.42 19.31
CA GLN A 320 8.25 -8.05 18.19
C GLN A 320 7.38 -9.18 18.69
N LEU A 321 6.09 -9.10 18.40
CA LEU A 321 5.15 -10.21 18.55
C LEU A 321 5.04 -10.91 17.20
N HIS A 322 5.40 -12.18 17.13
CA HIS A 322 5.27 -12.98 15.91
C HIS A 322 3.84 -13.50 15.78
N GLY A 323 3.29 -13.31 14.59
CA GLY A 323 1.89 -13.51 14.33
C GLY A 323 1.40 -14.92 14.13
N PRO A 324 0.10 -15.07 14.05
CA PRO A 324 -0.87 -14.00 14.11
C PRO A 324 -1.10 -13.45 15.51
N VAL A 325 -1.26 -12.14 15.60
CA VAL A 325 -1.51 -11.37 16.82
C VAL A 325 -2.89 -10.71 16.74
N LEU A 326 -3.66 -10.77 17.83
CA LEU A 326 -4.89 -10.02 17.99
C LEU A 326 -4.72 -9.03 19.15
N ALA A 327 -4.56 -7.75 18.83
CA ALA A 327 -4.40 -6.70 19.82
C ALA A 327 -5.73 -6.02 20.15
N GLN A 328 -5.93 -5.69 21.42
CA GLN A 328 -7.04 -4.89 21.89
C GLN A 328 -6.59 -3.43 22.00
N LEU A 329 -7.16 -2.55 21.18
CA LEU A 329 -6.89 -1.13 21.22
C LEU A 329 -7.48 -0.47 22.47
N ALA A 330 -6.76 0.50 23.00
CA ALA A 330 -7.26 1.33 24.08
C ALA A 330 -8.42 2.24 23.58
N PRO A 331 -9.42 2.52 24.40
CA PRO A 331 -10.52 3.39 23.99
C PRO A 331 -10.03 4.75 23.47
N GLY A 332 -10.48 5.12 22.26
CA GLY A 332 -10.14 6.40 21.63
C GLY A 332 -8.70 6.49 21.08
N SER A 333 -8.00 5.37 20.94
CA SER A 333 -6.64 5.35 20.39
C SER A 333 -6.53 4.33 19.25
N ASP A 334 -5.82 4.71 18.19
CA ASP A 334 -5.46 3.81 17.10
C ASP A 334 -4.10 3.13 17.33
N TYR A 335 -3.25 3.66 18.23
CA TYR A 335 -1.87 3.23 18.42
C TYR A 335 -1.55 2.67 19.82
N ARG A 336 -2.49 2.73 20.78
CA ARG A 336 -2.28 2.16 22.11
C ARG A 336 -3.10 0.91 22.29
N ILE A 337 -2.50 -0.11 22.89
CA ILE A 337 -3.17 -1.36 23.21
C ILE A 337 -3.23 -1.55 24.74
N ILE A 338 -4.27 -2.26 25.19
CA ILE A 338 -4.47 -2.66 26.57
C ILE A 338 -4.23 -4.16 26.78
N GLY A 339 -3.85 -4.87 25.75
CA GLY A 339 -3.48 -6.28 25.77
C GLY A 339 -3.58 -6.92 24.40
N TYR A 340 -3.14 -8.16 24.33
CA TYR A 340 -3.14 -8.93 23.08
C TYR A 340 -3.28 -10.42 23.31
N TYR A 341 -3.73 -11.13 22.27
CA TYR A 341 -3.70 -12.59 22.18
C TYR A 341 -2.58 -12.98 21.20
N CYS A 342 -1.65 -13.83 21.65
CA CYS A 342 -0.57 -14.36 20.82
C CYS A 342 -0.10 -15.72 21.38
N CYS A 343 0.55 -16.54 20.56
CA CYS A 343 1.31 -17.68 21.04
C CYS A 343 2.62 -17.21 21.69
N LEU A 344 2.88 -17.60 22.92
CA LEU A 344 4.07 -17.21 23.70
C LEU A 344 5.42 -17.70 23.16
N LEU A 345 5.44 -18.47 22.07
CA LEU A 345 6.61 -19.24 21.70
C LEU A 345 7.80 -18.44 21.13
N TYR A 346 7.64 -17.18 20.77
CA TYR A 346 8.75 -16.36 20.26
C TYR A 346 8.55 -14.87 20.58
N THR A 347 9.01 -14.43 21.73
CA THR A 347 9.28 -13.02 21.97
C THR A 347 10.79 -12.81 21.83
N SER A 348 11.24 -12.23 20.74
CA SER A 348 12.62 -11.77 20.61
C SER A 348 12.71 -10.31 20.99
N PRO A 349 13.70 -9.87 21.80
CA PRO A 349 13.95 -8.46 22.00
C PRO A 349 14.28 -7.80 20.67
N SER A 350 13.84 -6.55 20.47
CA SER A 350 14.15 -5.79 19.26
C SER A 350 15.67 -5.68 19.07
N PRO A 351 16.19 -5.81 17.84
CA PRO A 351 17.62 -5.66 17.56
C PRO A 351 18.24 -4.33 18.00
N ARG A 352 17.43 -3.28 18.17
CA ARG A 352 17.89 -1.97 18.63
C ARG A 352 18.33 -1.92 20.10
N ASP A 353 17.99 -2.95 20.89
CA ASP A 353 18.35 -3.03 22.32
C ASP A 353 19.65 -3.80 22.57
N ARG A 354 20.32 -4.26 21.52
CA ARG A 354 21.67 -4.86 21.59
C ARG A 354 22.72 -3.80 21.21
N GLY A 355 22.78 -2.72 22.00
CA GLY A 355 23.76 -1.67 21.89
C GLY A 355 25.17 -2.10 22.23
#